data_c1a919ed1330a825befff26ce96676b5
#
_entry.id   c1a919ed1330a825befff26ce96676b5
#
_cell.length_a   1.000
_cell.length_b   1.000
_cell.length_c   1.000
_cell.angle_alpha   90.00
_cell.angle_beta   90.00
_cell.angle_gamma   90.00
#
_symmetry.space_group_name_H-M   'P 1'
#
loop_
_entity.id
_entity.type
_entity.pdbx_description
1 polymer ?
#
loop_
_entity_poly.entity_id
_entity_poly.type
_entity_poly.pdbx_seq_one_letter_code
_entity_poly.pdbx_strand_id
1 'polypeptide(L)'
;MHHSRGKSKNSKTAHAPKQKISYEKKVDSAITEYSVRALNWLRKAEFLMSAPKLSLCVEDTGYEIAFAGRSNAGKSSAINALTNQKQLARASKKPGRTQMINFFSLGNPDQRLVDLPGYGYAAVPEKMKLVWQKELENYLIHRQSLQGLVLLMDIRHPLQHFDVMMLEWAYSRQLFVHVLLTKSDKLNRGPASKALQEVKAALKKMKLDFSIQLFSLSLIHISE
;
A
#
# COMPACT_ATOMS: atom_id res chain seq x y z
N MET A 1 -51.18 40.47 49.90
CA MET A 1 -50.05 41.16 49.25
C MET A 1 -48.74 40.67 49.87
N HIS A 2 -47.98 39.90 49.20
CA HIS A 2 -46.57 39.91 49.09
C HIS A 2 -46.07 38.65 48.37
N HIS A 3 -45.54 38.87 47.17
CA HIS A 3 -44.89 37.86 46.33
C HIS A 3 -43.52 37.54 46.89
N SER A 4 -43.17 36.26 46.97
CA SER A 4 -41.80 35.83 47.15
C SER A 4 -41.42 34.86 46.02
N ARG A 5 -40.52 35.31 45.14
CA ARG A 5 -39.95 34.54 44.03
C ARG A 5 -38.85 33.63 44.54
N GLY A 6 -39.05 32.32 44.46
CA GLY A 6 -38.00 31.33 44.63
C GLY A 6 -37.13 31.24 43.38
N LYS A 7 -35.82 31.51 43.49
CA LYS A 7 -34.81 31.29 42.44
C LYS A 7 -34.34 29.85 42.49
N SER A 8 -34.66 29.09 41.44
CA SER A 8 -34.06 27.80 41.17
C SER A 8 -32.63 27.98 40.64
N LYS A 9 -31.67 27.42 41.34
CA LYS A 9 -30.25 27.30 40.85
C LYS A 9 -30.10 25.97 40.17
N ASN A 10 -30.03 25.99 38.84
CA ASN A 10 -29.62 24.87 38.03
C ASN A 10 -28.08 24.76 38.08
N SER A 11 -27.54 23.80 38.79
CA SER A 11 -26.14 23.39 38.70
C SER A 11 -26.03 22.22 37.72
N LYS A 12 -25.72 22.51 36.47
CA LYS A 12 -25.29 21.50 35.51
C LYS A 12 -23.79 21.25 35.71
N THR A 13 -23.42 20.24 36.44
CA THR A 13 -22.09 19.67 36.42
C THR A 13 -21.95 18.76 35.20
N ALA A 14 -21.33 19.27 34.13
CA ALA A 14 -20.93 18.49 32.99
C ALA A 14 -19.70 17.68 33.35
N HIS A 15 -19.87 16.37 33.63
CA HIS A 15 -18.77 15.42 33.71
C HIS A 15 -18.41 14.98 32.29
N ALA A 16 -17.38 15.56 31.72
CA ALA A 16 -16.77 15.08 30.49
C ALA A 16 -15.91 13.83 30.75
N PRO A 17 -15.86 12.86 29.86
CA PRO A 17 -15.42 11.50 30.14
C PRO A 17 -13.89 11.36 30.14
N LYS A 18 -13.28 11.33 31.31
CA LYS A 18 -11.85 11.02 31.50
C LYS A 18 -11.45 9.65 30.93
N GLN A 19 -12.39 8.70 30.81
CA GLN A 19 -12.14 7.37 30.24
C GLN A 19 -11.89 7.37 28.72
N LYS A 20 -12.57 8.23 27.96
CA LYS A 20 -12.42 8.30 26.50
C LYS A 20 -11.02 8.77 26.09
N ILE A 21 -10.50 9.78 26.79
CA ILE A 21 -9.13 10.32 26.52
C ILE A 21 -8.05 9.29 26.88
N SER A 22 -8.23 8.47 27.90
CA SER A 22 -7.25 7.43 28.27
C SER A 22 -7.23 6.26 27.28
N TYR A 23 -8.39 5.92 26.70
CA TYR A 23 -8.49 4.87 25.69
C TYR A 23 -7.85 5.31 24.34
N GLU A 24 -8.17 6.51 23.87
CA GLU A 24 -7.58 7.10 22.67
C GLU A 24 -6.04 7.16 22.77
N LYS A 25 -5.48 7.64 23.89
CA LYS A 25 -4.03 7.66 24.13
C LYS A 25 -3.40 6.25 24.14
N LYS A 26 -4.09 5.24 24.66
CA LYS A 26 -3.60 3.85 24.62
C LYS A 26 -3.62 3.27 23.20
N VAL A 27 -4.66 3.58 22.42
CA VAL A 27 -4.76 3.14 21.02
C VAL A 27 -3.67 3.81 20.19
N ASP A 28 -3.44 5.12 20.34
CA ASP A 28 -2.39 5.85 19.64
C ASP A 28 -1.00 5.33 19.98
N SER A 29 -0.74 5.02 21.27
CA SER A 29 0.56 4.46 21.68
C SER A 29 0.78 3.05 21.12
N ALA A 30 -0.25 2.20 21.08
CA ALA A 30 -0.15 0.87 20.49
C ALA A 30 0.08 0.95 18.97
N ILE A 31 -0.64 1.81 18.25
CA ILE A 31 -0.43 2.04 16.81
C ILE A 31 1.00 2.51 16.56
N THR A 32 1.51 3.42 17.38
CA THR A 32 2.90 3.92 17.27
C THR A 32 3.91 2.78 17.49
N GLU A 33 3.71 1.93 18.51
CA GLU A 33 4.59 0.79 18.78
C GLU A 33 4.60 -0.21 17.62
N TYR A 34 3.43 -0.59 17.10
CA TYR A 34 3.33 -1.47 15.93
C TYR A 34 3.99 -0.86 14.70
N SER A 35 3.83 0.43 14.47
CA SER A 35 4.44 1.14 13.34
C SER A 35 5.97 1.13 13.43
N VAL A 36 6.53 1.39 14.61
CA VAL A 36 7.99 1.35 14.84
C VAL A 36 8.54 -0.08 14.66
N ARG A 37 7.86 -1.09 15.18
CA ARG A 37 8.24 -2.50 14.98
C ARG A 37 8.23 -2.89 13.50
N ALA A 38 7.17 -2.52 12.77
CA ALA A 38 7.03 -2.79 11.34
C ALA A 38 8.15 -2.11 10.53
N LEU A 39 8.47 -0.85 10.80
CA LEU A 39 9.57 -0.14 10.15
C LEU A 39 10.93 -0.78 10.45
N ASN A 40 11.20 -1.16 11.69
CA ASN A 40 12.44 -1.85 12.06
C ASN A 40 12.57 -3.21 11.38
N TRP A 41 11.45 -3.90 11.18
CA TRP A 41 11.40 -5.15 10.44
C TRP A 41 11.66 -4.94 8.95
N LEU A 42 11.02 -3.96 8.32
CA LEU A 42 11.23 -3.60 6.92
C LEU A 42 12.67 -3.16 6.62
N ARG A 43 13.36 -2.51 7.57
CA ARG A 43 14.77 -2.10 7.44
C ARG A 43 15.76 -3.29 7.32
N LYS A 44 15.33 -4.49 7.70
CA LYS A 44 16.12 -5.73 7.55
C LYS A 44 16.03 -6.32 6.15
N ALA A 45 15.37 -5.64 5.21
CA ALA A 45 15.19 -6.12 3.85
C ALA A 45 16.53 -6.30 3.14
N GLU A 46 16.77 -7.49 2.61
CA GLU A 46 17.95 -7.85 1.83
C GLU A 46 17.53 -8.52 0.53
N PHE A 47 18.24 -8.19 -0.56
CA PHE A 47 17.97 -8.83 -1.85
C PHE A 47 18.23 -10.34 -1.75
N LEU A 48 17.22 -11.13 -2.13
CA LEU A 48 17.30 -12.59 -2.11
C LEU A 48 17.56 -13.14 -3.51
N MET A 49 16.67 -12.86 -4.46
CA MET A 49 16.82 -13.28 -5.86
C MET A 49 15.86 -12.53 -6.80
N SER A 50 16.07 -12.74 -8.10
CA SER A 50 15.16 -12.31 -9.17
C SER A 50 14.74 -13.49 -10.02
N ALA A 51 13.44 -13.58 -10.35
CA ALA A 51 12.88 -14.63 -11.20
C ALA A 51 12.13 -14.04 -12.42
N PRO A 52 12.36 -14.58 -13.62
CA PRO A 52 11.65 -14.11 -14.82
C PRO A 52 10.24 -14.68 -14.96
N LYS A 53 9.90 -15.73 -14.21
CA LYS A 53 8.60 -16.41 -14.22
C LYS A 53 8.35 -17.14 -12.90
N LEU A 54 7.08 -17.45 -12.62
CA LEU A 54 6.63 -18.08 -11.38
C LEU A 54 7.38 -19.40 -11.06
N SER A 55 7.62 -20.25 -12.06
CA SER A 55 8.29 -21.55 -11.86
C SER A 55 9.77 -21.46 -11.45
N LEU A 56 10.37 -20.28 -11.49
CA LEU A 56 11.75 -20.00 -11.08
C LEU A 56 11.84 -19.13 -9.83
N CYS A 57 10.70 -18.84 -9.20
CA CYS A 57 10.67 -18.13 -7.92
C CYS A 57 11.22 -19.00 -6.79
N VAL A 58 11.49 -18.38 -5.66
CA VAL A 58 11.78 -19.10 -4.40
C VAL A 58 10.65 -20.09 -4.09
N GLU A 59 10.95 -21.07 -3.27
CA GLU A 59 9.95 -22.03 -2.79
C GLU A 59 8.70 -21.32 -2.26
N ASP A 60 7.52 -21.88 -2.57
CA ASP A 60 6.22 -21.27 -2.22
C ASP A 60 5.83 -21.56 -0.77
N THR A 61 6.68 -21.12 0.16
CA THR A 61 6.52 -21.23 1.61
C THR A 61 6.60 -19.86 2.28
N GLY A 62 6.20 -19.76 3.53
CA GLY A 62 6.30 -18.54 4.32
C GLY A 62 5.26 -17.48 3.94
N TYR A 63 5.64 -16.20 4.01
CA TYR A 63 4.75 -15.05 3.86
C TYR A 63 5.33 -14.00 2.91
N GLU A 64 4.55 -13.56 1.95
CA GLU A 64 4.94 -12.56 0.96
C GLU A 64 3.95 -11.40 0.94
N ILE A 65 4.49 -10.18 0.89
CA ILE A 65 3.75 -8.97 0.55
C ILE A 65 4.29 -8.46 -0.78
N ALA A 66 3.44 -8.43 -1.80
CA ALA A 66 3.82 -8.00 -3.13
C ALA A 66 3.54 -6.51 -3.35
N PHE A 67 4.47 -5.85 -3.99
CA PHE A 67 4.34 -4.47 -4.47
C PHE A 67 4.11 -4.48 -5.97
N ALA A 68 3.00 -3.89 -6.41
CA ALA A 68 2.63 -3.75 -7.80
C ALA A 68 2.33 -2.30 -8.16
N GLY A 69 2.39 -1.98 -9.42
CA GLY A 69 2.05 -0.66 -9.93
C GLY A 69 2.58 -0.44 -11.35
N ARG A 70 1.98 0.54 -12.02
CA ARG A 70 2.45 0.93 -13.35
C ARG A 70 3.90 1.40 -13.31
N SER A 71 4.56 1.26 -14.46
CA SER A 71 5.86 1.91 -14.65
C SER A 71 5.77 3.39 -14.24
N ASN A 72 6.75 3.85 -13.48
CA ASN A 72 6.81 5.21 -12.93
C ASN A 72 5.70 5.56 -11.92
N ALA A 73 4.97 4.60 -11.38
CA ALA A 73 4.04 4.83 -10.26
C ALA A 73 4.76 5.13 -8.93
N GLY A 74 6.08 4.99 -8.88
CA GLY A 74 6.88 5.23 -7.67
C GLY A 74 7.16 3.99 -6.83
N LYS A 75 6.95 2.76 -7.37
CA LYS A 75 7.07 1.49 -6.65
C LYS A 75 8.45 1.28 -6.01
N SER A 76 9.52 1.30 -6.79
CA SER A 76 10.89 1.13 -6.24
C SER A 76 11.27 2.22 -5.25
N SER A 77 10.81 3.45 -5.46
CA SER A 77 11.03 4.55 -4.52
C SER A 77 10.28 4.34 -3.21
N ALA A 78 9.05 3.82 -3.27
CA ALA A 78 8.27 3.49 -2.07
C ALA A 78 8.92 2.34 -1.29
N ILE A 79 9.35 1.27 -1.97
CA ILE A 79 10.08 0.16 -1.32
C ILE A 79 11.35 0.69 -0.64
N ASN A 80 12.14 1.50 -1.34
CA ASN A 80 13.38 2.07 -0.80
C ASN A 80 13.13 2.98 0.42
N ALA A 81 12.05 3.78 0.39
CA ALA A 81 11.66 4.63 1.51
C ALA A 81 11.22 3.81 2.73
N LEU A 82 10.35 2.80 2.52
CA LEU A 82 9.85 1.93 3.58
C LEU A 82 10.96 1.11 4.25
N THR A 83 11.93 0.65 3.46
CA THR A 83 13.08 -0.12 3.96
C THR A 83 14.22 0.75 4.48
N ASN A 84 14.12 2.07 4.29
CA ASN A 84 15.21 3.03 4.56
C ASN A 84 16.52 2.69 3.83
N GLN A 85 16.42 2.17 2.60
CA GLN A 85 17.55 1.77 1.77
C GLN A 85 17.47 2.40 0.38
N LYS A 86 18.45 3.25 0.02
CA LYS A 86 18.39 4.08 -1.21
C LYS A 86 18.43 3.28 -2.52
N GLN A 87 18.89 2.03 -2.51
CA GLN A 87 19.13 1.23 -3.72
C GLN A 87 18.72 -0.24 -3.63
N LEU A 88 17.87 -0.61 -2.66
CA LEU A 88 17.38 -1.97 -2.52
C LEU A 88 16.56 -2.38 -3.76
N ALA A 89 15.51 -1.64 -4.06
CA ALA A 89 14.74 -1.80 -5.29
C ALA A 89 15.27 -0.83 -6.36
N ARG A 90 15.73 -1.36 -7.50
CA ARG A 90 16.26 -0.55 -8.60
C ARG A 90 15.21 -0.30 -9.66
N ALA A 91 14.92 0.96 -9.92
CA ALA A 91 14.09 1.33 -11.08
C ALA A 91 14.86 1.01 -12.37
N SER A 92 14.34 0.10 -13.19
CA SER A 92 14.89 -0.11 -14.53
C SER A 92 14.56 1.10 -15.41
N LYS A 93 15.58 1.86 -15.81
CA LYS A 93 15.41 3.01 -16.72
C LYS A 93 15.34 2.60 -18.20
N LYS A 94 15.62 1.32 -18.53
CA LYS A 94 15.63 0.86 -19.93
C LYS A 94 14.38 0.05 -20.23
N PRO A 95 13.51 0.52 -21.17
CA PRO A 95 12.41 -0.30 -21.68
C PRO A 95 12.98 -1.57 -22.36
N GLY A 96 12.31 -2.70 -22.21
CA GLY A 96 12.67 -3.94 -22.92
C GLY A 96 13.62 -4.90 -22.22
N ARG A 97 14.17 -4.60 -21.03
CA ARG A 97 14.80 -5.62 -20.21
C ARG A 97 13.74 -6.54 -19.61
N THR A 98 14.04 -7.84 -19.55
CA THR A 98 13.22 -8.84 -18.86
C THR A 98 12.84 -8.30 -17.49
N GLN A 99 11.56 -8.05 -17.29
CA GLN A 99 11.07 -7.58 -16.01
C GLN A 99 11.00 -8.78 -15.09
N MET A 100 11.77 -8.73 -14.00
CA MET A 100 11.91 -9.81 -13.05
C MET A 100 10.98 -9.58 -11.86
N ILE A 101 10.51 -10.64 -11.27
CA ILE A 101 9.94 -10.66 -9.93
C ILE A 101 11.12 -10.66 -8.97
N ASN A 102 11.28 -9.60 -8.17
CA ASN A 102 12.39 -9.47 -7.24
C ASN A 102 11.94 -9.79 -5.82
N PHE A 103 12.66 -10.67 -5.16
CA PHE A 103 12.40 -11.09 -3.79
C PHE A 103 13.42 -10.48 -2.84
N PHE A 104 12.92 -9.97 -1.71
CA PHE A 104 13.73 -9.43 -0.62
C PHE A 104 13.32 -10.13 0.68
N SER A 105 14.27 -10.73 1.40
CA SER A 105 14.02 -11.30 2.73
C SER A 105 13.92 -10.19 3.78
N LEU A 106 13.18 -10.41 4.85
CA LEU A 106 12.99 -9.45 5.95
C LEU A 106 13.65 -9.96 7.25
N GLY A 107 14.94 -10.32 7.16
CA GLY A 107 15.69 -10.93 8.25
C GLY A 107 15.39 -12.41 8.47
N ASN A 108 14.45 -12.98 7.73
CA ASN A 108 14.11 -14.38 7.64
C ASN A 108 13.73 -14.71 6.19
N PRO A 109 14.30 -15.76 5.55
CA PRO A 109 13.97 -16.15 4.17
C PRO A 109 12.49 -16.43 3.92
N ASP A 110 11.75 -16.83 4.94
CA ASP A 110 10.31 -17.12 4.84
C ASP A 110 9.41 -15.88 4.96
N GLN A 111 9.99 -14.71 5.19
CA GLN A 111 9.27 -13.43 5.26
C GLN A 111 9.82 -12.52 4.18
N ARG A 112 9.02 -12.20 3.18
CA ARG A 112 9.51 -11.55 1.97
C ARG A 112 8.67 -10.34 1.55
N LEU A 113 9.37 -9.30 1.08
CA LEU A 113 8.81 -8.32 0.16
C LEU A 113 9.06 -8.78 -1.26
N VAL A 114 8.09 -8.57 -2.12
CA VAL A 114 8.19 -8.93 -3.54
C VAL A 114 7.91 -7.72 -4.40
N ASP A 115 8.90 -7.34 -5.22
CA ASP A 115 8.76 -6.25 -6.18
C ASP A 115 8.35 -6.85 -7.52
N LEU A 116 7.07 -6.74 -7.86
CA LEU A 116 6.52 -7.23 -9.12
C LEU A 116 6.94 -6.33 -10.29
N PRO A 117 7.08 -6.88 -11.51
CA PRO A 117 7.37 -6.07 -12.69
C PRO A 117 6.38 -4.92 -12.84
N GLY A 118 6.90 -3.71 -13.15
CA GLY A 118 6.04 -2.58 -13.48
C GLY A 118 5.33 -2.81 -14.80
N TYR A 119 4.04 -2.54 -14.87
CA TYR A 119 3.23 -2.69 -16.09
C TYR A 119 2.98 -1.35 -16.81
N GLY A 120 2.38 -1.41 -18.02
CA GLY A 120 1.95 -0.22 -18.75
C GLY A 120 3.07 0.52 -19.50
N TYR A 121 4.16 -0.16 -19.85
CA TYR A 121 5.16 0.40 -20.76
C TYR A 121 4.63 0.46 -22.20
N ALA A 122 4.57 1.66 -22.78
CA ALA A 122 4.12 1.86 -24.16
C ALA A 122 5.06 1.22 -25.18
N ALA A 123 6.37 1.25 -24.93
CA ALA A 123 7.41 0.83 -25.87
C ALA A 123 7.73 -0.67 -25.88
N VAL A 124 6.88 -1.51 -25.27
CA VAL A 124 7.10 -2.97 -25.22
C VAL A 124 6.22 -3.66 -26.25
N PRO A 125 6.76 -4.62 -27.05
CA PRO A 125 5.98 -5.40 -27.99
C PRO A 125 4.78 -6.09 -27.31
N GLU A 126 3.64 -6.15 -28.01
CA GLU A 126 2.36 -6.69 -27.48
C GLU A 126 2.51 -8.12 -26.97
N LYS A 127 3.24 -8.98 -27.70
CA LYS A 127 3.53 -10.36 -27.27
C LYS A 127 4.22 -10.43 -25.90
N MET A 128 5.15 -9.52 -25.62
CA MET A 128 5.82 -9.50 -24.31
C MET A 128 4.90 -9.00 -23.20
N LYS A 129 4.01 -8.05 -23.50
CA LYS A 129 3.01 -7.58 -22.54
C LYS A 129 2.09 -8.72 -22.10
N LEU A 130 1.61 -9.52 -23.06
CA LEU A 130 0.76 -10.69 -22.78
C LEU A 130 1.47 -11.74 -21.93
N VAL A 131 2.75 -12.02 -22.22
CA VAL A 131 3.56 -12.95 -21.40
C VAL A 131 3.67 -12.44 -19.96
N TRP A 132 4.02 -11.17 -19.77
CA TRP A 132 4.14 -10.58 -18.44
C TRP A 132 2.81 -10.54 -17.68
N GLN A 133 1.74 -10.20 -18.39
CA GLN A 133 0.40 -10.22 -17.81
C GLN A 133 0.07 -11.61 -17.28
N LYS A 134 0.33 -12.65 -18.06
CA LYS A 134 0.09 -14.03 -17.66
C LYS A 134 0.96 -14.46 -16.47
N GLU A 135 2.23 -14.04 -16.41
CA GLU A 135 3.10 -14.33 -15.26
C GLU A 135 2.65 -13.60 -14.00
N LEU A 136 2.20 -12.34 -14.11
CA LEU A 136 1.62 -11.60 -12.99
C LEU A 136 0.30 -12.21 -12.50
N GLU A 137 -0.58 -12.60 -13.42
CA GLU A 137 -1.81 -13.32 -13.11
C GLU A 137 -1.50 -14.63 -12.38
N ASN A 138 -0.60 -15.44 -12.93
CA ASN A 138 -0.20 -16.71 -12.31
C ASN A 138 0.38 -16.49 -10.91
N TYR A 139 1.22 -15.47 -10.73
CA TYR A 139 1.78 -15.15 -9.43
C TYR A 139 0.68 -14.76 -8.43
N LEU A 140 -0.22 -13.83 -8.80
CA LEU A 140 -1.29 -13.37 -7.91
C LEU A 140 -2.31 -14.46 -7.59
N ILE A 141 -2.64 -15.32 -8.56
CA ILE A 141 -3.69 -16.32 -8.39
C ILE A 141 -3.16 -17.59 -7.71
N HIS A 142 -1.95 -18.04 -8.01
CA HIS A 142 -1.48 -19.36 -7.59
C HIS A 142 -0.46 -19.35 -6.45
N ARG A 143 0.23 -18.22 -6.20
CA ARG A 143 1.26 -18.13 -5.15
C ARG A 143 0.65 -18.24 -3.75
N GLN A 144 0.89 -19.34 -3.04
CA GLN A 144 0.28 -19.63 -1.73
C GLN A 144 0.87 -18.77 -0.62
N SER A 145 2.18 -18.48 -0.66
CA SER A 145 2.87 -17.62 0.30
C SER A 145 2.45 -16.14 0.22
N LEU A 146 1.77 -15.73 -0.87
CA LEU A 146 1.29 -14.36 -1.02
C LEU A 146 0.10 -14.07 -0.09
N GLN A 147 0.28 -13.12 0.84
CA GLN A 147 -0.69 -12.74 1.87
C GLN A 147 -1.33 -11.37 1.64
N GLY A 148 -0.72 -10.53 0.83
CA GLY A 148 -1.26 -9.21 0.57
C GLY A 148 -0.59 -8.50 -0.60
N LEU A 149 -1.29 -7.50 -1.12
CA LEU A 149 -0.86 -6.69 -2.26
C LEU A 149 -0.81 -5.22 -1.88
N VAL A 150 0.34 -4.58 -2.06
CA VAL A 150 0.48 -3.12 -2.03
C VAL A 150 0.44 -2.62 -3.47
N LEU A 151 -0.65 -1.96 -3.84
CA LEU A 151 -0.88 -1.47 -5.20
C LEU A 151 -0.68 0.05 -5.28
N LEU A 152 0.32 0.45 -6.07
CA LEU A 152 0.67 1.85 -6.27
C LEU A 152 0.01 2.41 -7.53
N MET A 153 -0.82 3.43 -7.36
CA MET A 153 -1.47 4.16 -8.46
C MET A 153 -1.03 5.63 -8.43
N ASP A 154 -0.68 6.20 -9.58
CA ASP A 154 -0.50 7.64 -9.69
C ASP A 154 -1.85 8.33 -9.48
N ILE A 155 -1.95 9.20 -8.49
CA ILE A 155 -3.21 9.85 -8.09
C ILE A 155 -3.88 10.63 -9.23
N ARG A 156 -3.11 11.09 -10.22
CA ARG A 156 -3.62 11.86 -11.37
C ARG A 156 -4.38 10.98 -12.37
N HIS A 157 -4.09 9.68 -12.38
CA HIS A 157 -4.64 8.69 -13.32
C HIS A 157 -4.82 7.34 -12.62
N PRO A 158 -5.62 7.24 -11.55
CA PRO A 158 -5.86 5.99 -10.84
C PRO A 158 -6.79 5.07 -11.65
N LEU A 159 -6.90 3.81 -11.23
CA LEU A 159 -7.82 2.81 -11.79
C LEU A 159 -7.65 2.61 -13.30
N GLN A 160 -6.42 2.68 -13.81
CA GLN A 160 -6.15 2.32 -15.19
C GLN A 160 -6.42 0.83 -15.42
N HIS A 161 -6.63 0.42 -16.65
CA HIS A 161 -7.01 -0.95 -17.01
C HIS A 161 -6.22 -2.04 -16.26
N PHE A 162 -4.90 -1.93 -16.23
CA PHE A 162 -4.07 -2.89 -15.47
C PHE A 162 -4.22 -2.79 -13.95
N ASP A 163 -4.49 -1.60 -13.40
CA ASP A 163 -4.77 -1.46 -11.96
C ASP A 163 -6.04 -2.24 -11.60
N VAL A 164 -7.08 -2.13 -12.46
CA VAL A 164 -8.35 -2.86 -12.27
C VAL A 164 -8.13 -4.37 -12.38
N MET A 165 -7.37 -4.85 -13.36
CA MET A 165 -7.03 -6.27 -13.49
C MET A 165 -6.31 -6.81 -12.23
N MET A 166 -5.34 -6.06 -11.70
CA MET A 166 -4.64 -6.44 -10.46
C MET A 166 -5.60 -6.56 -9.28
N LEU A 167 -6.58 -5.65 -9.19
CA LEU A 167 -7.63 -5.69 -8.17
C LEU A 167 -8.58 -6.89 -8.36
N GLU A 168 -8.94 -7.23 -9.59
CA GLU A 168 -9.78 -8.39 -9.91
C GLU A 168 -9.09 -9.71 -9.53
N TRP A 169 -7.79 -9.85 -9.82
CA TRP A 169 -7.00 -11.02 -9.41
C TRP A 169 -6.86 -11.09 -7.89
N ALA A 170 -6.62 -9.96 -7.23
CA ALA A 170 -6.58 -9.92 -5.77
C ALA A 170 -7.93 -10.31 -5.15
N TYR A 171 -9.04 -9.85 -5.74
CA TYR A 171 -10.40 -10.22 -5.32
C TYR A 171 -10.64 -11.73 -5.45
N SER A 172 -10.26 -12.35 -6.57
CA SER A 172 -10.45 -13.79 -6.80
C SER A 172 -9.77 -14.66 -5.75
N ARG A 173 -8.72 -14.15 -5.12
CA ARG A 173 -7.94 -14.79 -4.04
C ARG A 173 -8.30 -14.29 -2.64
N GLN A 174 -9.23 -13.34 -2.52
CA GLN A 174 -9.55 -12.68 -1.24
C GLN A 174 -8.30 -12.09 -0.55
N LEU A 175 -7.34 -11.60 -1.35
CA LEU A 175 -6.15 -10.95 -0.83
C LEU A 175 -6.52 -9.58 -0.25
N PHE A 176 -5.91 -9.26 0.90
CA PHE A 176 -5.93 -7.88 1.40
C PHE A 176 -5.14 -6.97 0.47
N VAL A 177 -5.71 -5.82 0.10
CA VAL A 177 -5.08 -4.84 -0.80
C VAL A 177 -4.85 -3.52 -0.07
N HIS A 178 -3.59 -3.08 -0.01
CA HIS A 178 -3.26 -1.72 0.43
C HIS A 178 -2.99 -0.83 -0.78
N VAL A 179 -3.83 0.17 -1.03
CA VAL A 179 -3.65 1.10 -2.15
C VAL A 179 -2.90 2.34 -1.70
N LEU A 180 -1.78 2.63 -2.38
CA LEU A 180 -1.03 3.87 -2.25
C LEU A 180 -1.31 4.78 -3.44
N LEU A 181 -2.06 5.88 -3.23
CA LEU A 181 -2.22 6.92 -4.23
C LEU A 181 -1.00 7.83 -4.22
N THR A 182 -0.04 7.49 -5.07
CA THR A 182 1.27 8.12 -5.14
C THR A 182 1.23 9.50 -5.80
N LYS A 183 2.29 10.29 -5.59
CA LYS A 183 2.44 11.66 -6.15
C LYS A 183 1.31 12.59 -5.72
N SER A 184 0.81 12.42 -4.50
CA SER A 184 -0.27 13.25 -3.96
C SER A 184 0.10 14.75 -3.88
N ASP A 185 1.39 15.07 -3.84
CA ASP A 185 1.96 16.41 -3.95
C ASP A 185 1.71 17.10 -5.31
N LYS A 186 1.32 16.35 -6.34
CA LYS A 186 1.01 16.91 -7.68
C LYS A 186 -0.42 17.39 -7.82
N LEU A 187 -1.24 17.22 -6.80
CA LEU A 187 -2.62 17.71 -6.76
C LEU A 187 -2.84 18.59 -5.53
N ASN A 188 -3.70 19.59 -5.69
CA ASN A 188 -4.21 20.36 -4.56
C ASN A 188 -5.10 19.47 -3.67
N ARG A 189 -5.32 19.87 -2.41
CA ARG A 189 -6.06 19.13 -1.40
C ARG A 189 -7.46 18.67 -1.86
N GLY A 190 -8.22 19.53 -2.52
CA GLY A 190 -9.57 19.20 -3.02
C GLY A 190 -9.55 18.07 -4.05
N PRO A 191 -8.86 18.20 -5.20
CA PRO A 191 -8.69 17.13 -6.19
C PRO A 191 -8.09 15.85 -5.63
N ALA A 192 -7.12 15.92 -4.72
CA ALA A 192 -6.54 14.75 -4.09
C ALA A 192 -7.56 13.99 -3.22
N SER A 193 -8.36 14.71 -2.43
CA SER A 193 -9.45 14.13 -1.65
C SER A 193 -10.51 13.49 -2.53
N LYS A 194 -10.87 14.13 -3.65
CA LYS A 194 -11.83 13.59 -4.62
C LYS A 194 -11.33 12.27 -5.21
N ALA A 195 -10.10 12.23 -5.71
CA ALA A 195 -9.49 11.02 -6.25
C ALA A 195 -9.45 9.88 -5.22
N LEU A 196 -9.11 10.18 -3.96
CA LEU A 196 -9.15 9.20 -2.87
C LEU A 196 -10.55 8.61 -2.69
N GLN A 197 -11.60 9.43 -2.69
CA GLN A 197 -12.98 8.97 -2.51
C GLN A 197 -13.46 8.15 -3.72
N GLU A 198 -13.12 8.53 -4.92
CA GLU A 198 -13.45 7.79 -6.15
C GLU A 198 -12.83 6.39 -6.14
N VAL A 199 -11.55 6.28 -5.83
CA VAL A 199 -10.88 4.97 -5.73
C VAL A 199 -11.48 4.15 -4.60
N LYS A 200 -11.71 4.75 -3.43
CA LYS A 200 -12.35 4.08 -2.29
C LYS A 200 -13.74 3.53 -2.63
N ALA A 201 -14.54 4.29 -3.39
CA ALA A 201 -15.85 3.84 -3.85
C ALA A 201 -15.76 2.65 -4.83
N ALA A 202 -14.80 2.68 -5.76
CA ALA A 202 -14.54 1.57 -6.69
C ALA A 202 -14.14 0.29 -5.95
N LEU A 203 -13.20 0.37 -5.00
CA LEU A 203 -12.75 -0.78 -4.19
C LEU A 203 -13.90 -1.38 -3.37
N LYS A 204 -14.75 -0.54 -2.77
CA LYS A 204 -15.96 -1.00 -2.08
C LYS A 204 -16.93 -1.72 -3.00
N LYS A 205 -17.16 -1.19 -4.22
CA LYS A 205 -18.01 -1.83 -5.22
C LYS A 205 -17.49 -3.21 -5.63
N MET A 206 -16.18 -3.40 -5.68
CA MET A 206 -15.54 -4.69 -5.94
C MET A 206 -15.57 -5.65 -4.74
N LYS A 207 -16.05 -5.21 -3.56
CA LYS A 207 -16.10 -6.00 -2.31
C LYS A 207 -14.73 -6.53 -1.87
N LEU A 208 -13.67 -5.78 -2.16
CA LEU A 208 -12.32 -6.07 -1.70
C LEU A 208 -12.18 -5.80 -0.20
N ASP A 209 -11.33 -6.58 0.46
CA ASP A 209 -10.76 -6.19 1.75
C ASP A 209 -9.57 -5.28 1.50
N PHE A 210 -9.65 -4.02 1.93
CA PHE A 210 -8.67 -3.02 1.54
C PHE A 210 -8.43 -1.92 2.57
N SER A 211 -7.27 -1.32 2.46
CA SER A 211 -6.98 0.02 2.98
C SER A 211 -6.45 0.92 1.86
N ILE A 212 -6.56 2.24 2.01
CA ILE A 212 -6.11 3.21 1.01
C ILE A 212 -5.61 4.48 1.69
N GLN A 213 -4.51 5.04 1.18
CA GLN A 213 -3.99 6.32 1.65
C GLN A 213 -3.35 7.14 0.52
N LEU A 214 -3.27 8.46 0.75
CA LEU A 214 -2.43 9.36 -0.04
C LEU A 214 -0.96 9.12 0.31
N PHE A 215 -0.10 9.15 -0.70
CA PHE A 215 1.32 8.92 -0.52
C PHE A 215 2.14 9.89 -1.38
N SER A 216 3.15 10.52 -0.78
CA SER A 216 4.11 11.36 -1.49
C SER A 216 5.49 11.19 -0.89
N LEU A 217 6.47 10.90 -1.74
CA LEU A 217 7.87 10.79 -1.34
C LEU A 217 8.48 12.15 -1.01
N SER A 218 8.00 13.23 -1.64
CA SER A 218 8.48 14.59 -1.36
C SER A 218 8.11 15.06 0.04
N LEU A 219 7.06 14.50 0.65
CA LEU A 219 6.63 14.85 2.01
C LEU A 219 7.35 14.04 3.10
N ILE A 220 7.92 12.88 2.76
CA ILE A 220 8.68 12.06 3.71
C ILE A 220 10.02 12.70 4.07
N HIS A 221 10.60 13.50 3.17
CA HIS A 221 11.90 14.17 3.36
C HIS A 221 11.80 15.53 4.08
N ILE A 222 10.60 16.00 4.48
CA ILE A 222 10.40 17.28 5.15
C ILE A 222 10.37 17.13 6.68
N SER A 223 10.41 15.91 7.19
CA SER A 223 10.29 15.62 8.64
C SER A 223 11.63 15.22 9.30
N GLU A 224 12.78 15.57 8.72
CA GLU A 224 14.10 15.49 9.37
C GLU A 224 14.60 16.87 9.81
#